data_c2e8cd1f79e17ee921717819f4d5a4a4
#
_entry.id   c2e8cd1f79e17ee921717819f4d5a4a4
#
_cell.length_a   1.000
_cell.length_b   1.000
_cell.length_c   1.000
_cell.angle_alpha   90.00
_cell.angle_beta   90.00
_cell.angle_gamma   90.00
#
_symmetry.space_group_name_H-M   'P 1'
#
loop_
_entity.id
_entity.type
_entity.pdbx_description
1 polymer ?
#
loop_
_entity_poly.entity_id
_entity_poly.type
_entity_poly.pdbx_seq_one_letter_code
_entity_poly.pdbx_strand_id
1 'polypeptide(L)'
;CAFESGYSVLELGCGDASLWSRNVERIPANMDILLTDISYGMIRDAVRNLSDNGSQFRYEVMDAHQIYKLDDSFDRIIANHVLFYCDNLDMVCSEVHRVLRPEGIFICSTYGSEHMKEISSLVKEFDDRIELSADRLYDHFGKENGKKQLQKYFSDVSWLQYDDSLYVTDYEPVVEYVLSCHGNQNRFIVDRYKEFVAFVKEKTDKGLKITKDAGVFIAKK
;
A
#
# COMPACT_ATOMS: atom_id res chain seq x y z
N CYS A 1 -5.98 1.84 15.75
CA CYS A 1 -5.41 3.17 16.04
C CYS A 1 -6.51 4.19 15.84
N ALA A 2 -6.92 4.86 16.91
CA ALA A 2 -7.89 5.95 16.79
C ALA A 2 -7.14 7.24 16.40
N PHE A 3 -7.67 7.96 15.45
CA PHE A 3 -7.33 9.36 15.24
C PHE A 3 -8.17 10.19 16.23
N GLU A 4 -7.55 11.21 16.80
CA GLU A 4 -8.21 12.10 17.75
C GLU A 4 -8.21 13.54 17.22
N SER A 5 -9.17 14.32 17.68
CA SER A 5 -9.23 15.74 17.35
C SER A 5 -7.94 16.46 17.75
N GLY A 6 -7.43 17.29 16.85
CA GLY A 6 -6.22 18.06 17.10
C GLY A 6 -4.90 17.32 16.77
N TYR A 7 -4.93 16.07 16.31
CA TYR A 7 -3.72 15.37 15.89
C TYR A 7 -3.08 15.99 14.65
N SER A 8 -1.74 16.01 14.66
CA SER A 8 -0.92 16.25 13.48
C SER A 8 -0.56 14.91 12.85
N VAL A 9 -0.93 14.73 11.59
CA VAL A 9 -0.75 13.49 10.83
C VAL A 9 0.08 13.73 9.59
N LEU A 10 1.02 12.86 9.32
CA LEU A 10 1.77 12.80 8.07
C LEU A 10 1.45 11.50 7.34
N GLU A 11 1.13 11.59 6.06
CA GLU A 11 1.14 10.41 5.18
C GLU A 11 2.28 10.50 4.17
N LEU A 12 3.08 9.44 4.11
CA LEU A 12 4.14 9.22 3.14
C LEU A 12 3.59 8.36 2.00
N GLY A 13 3.70 8.84 0.75
CA GLY A 13 3.17 8.14 -0.42
C GLY A 13 1.64 8.09 -0.43
N CYS A 14 0.98 9.24 -0.33
CA CYS A 14 -0.47 9.32 -0.26
C CYS A 14 -1.18 8.95 -1.58
N GLY A 15 -0.45 8.84 -2.68
CA GLY A 15 -1.02 8.64 -4.00
C GLY A 15 -2.03 9.72 -4.35
N ASP A 16 -3.18 9.33 -4.85
CA ASP A 16 -4.31 10.21 -5.17
C ASP A 16 -5.17 10.59 -3.95
N ALA A 17 -4.74 10.27 -2.73
CA ALA A 17 -5.43 10.45 -1.46
C ALA A 17 -6.77 9.68 -1.34
N SER A 18 -6.92 8.55 -2.02
CA SER A 18 -8.14 7.72 -1.96
C SER A 18 -8.47 7.23 -0.55
N LEU A 19 -7.47 7.01 0.32
CA LEU A 19 -7.70 6.69 1.73
C LEU A 19 -8.57 7.76 2.41
N TRP A 20 -8.22 9.02 2.22
CA TRP A 20 -8.86 10.15 2.88
C TRP A 20 -10.20 10.52 2.24
N SER A 21 -10.26 10.58 0.92
CA SER A 21 -11.49 10.93 0.20
C SER A 21 -12.65 9.97 0.48
N ARG A 22 -12.34 8.67 0.68
CA ARG A 22 -13.33 7.65 1.03
C ARG A 22 -13.73 7.65 2.50
N ASN A 23 -13.00 8.36 3.37
CA ASN A 23 -13.22 8.36 4.81
C ASN A 23 -13.43 9.75 5.40
N VAL A 24 -13.66 10.76 4.60
CA VAL A 24 -13.79 12.18 5.03
C VAL A 24 -14.72 12.35 6.24
N GLU A 25 -15.88 11.71 6.21
CA GLU A 25 -16.88 11.79 7.27
C GLU A 25 -16.42 11.15 8.61
N ARG A 26 -15.34 10.37 8.57
CA ARG A 26 -14.79 9.68 9.76
C ARG A 26 -13.58 10.40 10.35
N ILE A 27 -13.13 11.47 9.69
CA ILE A 27 -11.96 12.22 10.14
C ILE A 27 -12.39 13.13 11.30
N PRO A 28 -11.76 13.02 12.48
CA PRO A 28 -12.02 13.92 13.60
C PRO A 28 -11.79 15.38 13.23
N ALA A 29 -12.56 16.28 13.84
CA ALA A 29 -12.40 17.71 13.62
C ALA A 29 -11.01 18.21 14.08
N ASN A 30 -10.56 19.31 13.48
CA ASN A 30 -9.32 20.01 13.84
C ASN A 30 -8.04 19.18 13.72
N MET A 31 -8.03 18.13 12.91
CA MET A 31 -6.78 17.45 12.53
C MET A 31 -6.00 18.30 11.53
N ASP A 32 -4.67 18.27 11.64
CA ASP A 32 -3.74 18.81 10.65
C ASP A 32 -3.10 17.66 9.89
N ILE A 33 -3.49 17.46 8.64
CA ILE A 33 -3.11 16.30 7.83
C ILE A 33 -2.22 16.75 6.68
N LEU A 34 -0.95 16.33 6.72
CA LEU A 34 0.01 16.57 5.64
C LEU A 34 0.10 15.32 4.76
N LEU A 35 -0.37 15.44 3.52
CA LEU A 35 -0.29 14.41 2.50
C LEU A 35 0.93 14.62 1.63
N THR A 36 1.78 13.60 1.52
CA THR A 36 3.01 13.70 0.75
C THR A 36 3.17 12.52 -0.20
N ASP A 37 3.78 12.81 -1.35
CA ASP A 37 4.17 11.81 -2.33
C ASP A 37 5.41 12.31 -3.09
N ILE A 38 6.25 11.41 -3.56
CA ILE A 38 7.40 11.79 -4.40
C ILE A 38 6.95 12.25 -5.79
N SER A 39 5.78 11.82 -6.24
CA SER A 39 5.19 12.15 -7.54
C SER A 39 4.35 13.43 -7.45
N TYR A 40 4.79 14.48 -8.13
CA TYR A 40 3.98 15.69 -8.32
C TYR A 40 2.59 15.39 -8.93
N GLY A 41 2.52 14.41 -9.84
CA GLY A 41 1.26 13.98 -10.46
C GLY A 41 0.26 13.45 -9.43
N MET A 42 0.72 12.63 -8.48
CA MET A 42 -0.10 12.11 -7.38
C MET A 42 -0.58 13.24 -6.46
N ILE A 43 0.31 14.16 -6.08
CA ILE A 43 -0.09 15.32 -5.27
C ILE A 43 -1.16 16.17 -5.97
N ARG A 44 -1.02 16.43 -7.27
CA ARG A 44 -2.04 17.15 -8.04
C ARG A 44 -3.39 16.42 -8.02
N ASP A 45 -3.37 15.10 -8.15
CA ASP A 45 -4.59 14.30 -8.16
C ASP A 45 -5.20 14.21 -6.74
N ALA A 46 -4.39 14.15 -5.68
CA ALA A 46 -4.82 14.23 -4.30
C ALA A 46 -5.53 15.57 -3.98
N VAL A 47 -4.94 16.68 -4.41
CA VAL A 47 -5.57 18.02 -4.28
C VAL A 47 -6.94 18.04 -4.95
N ARG A 48 -7.05 17.50 -6.17
CA ARG A 48 -8.33 17.45 -6.89
C ARG A 48 -9.37 16.59 -6.18
N ASN A 49 -8.97 15.43 -5.68
CA ASN A 49 -9.88 14.46 -5.04
C ASN A 49 -10.38 14.94 -3.65
N LEU A 50 -9.66 15.87 -3.02
CA LEU A 50 -10.03 16.42 -1.70
C LEU A 50 -10.40 17.91 -1.74
N SER A 51 -10.55 18.52 -2.94
CA SER A 51 -10.81 19.96 -3.10
C SER A 51 -12.00 20.47 -2.29
N ASP A 52 -13.04 19.67 -2.12
CA ASP A 52 -14.27 20.05 -1.45
C ASP A 52 -14.28 19.74 0.07
N ASN A 53 -13.15 19.19 0.60
CA ASN A 53 -13.12 18.59 1.94
C ASN A 53 -12.37 19.41 3.01
N GLY A 54 -12.17 20.72 2.78
CA GLY A 54 -11.77 21.64 3.82
C GLY A 54 -10.27 21.88 3.99
N SER A 55 -9.94 22.82 4.88
CA SER A 55 -8.60 23.35 5.12
C SER A 55 -7.68 22.44 5.97
N GLN A 56 -8.16 21.27 6.38
CA GLN A 56 -7.39 20.35 7.23
C GLN A 56 -6.30 19.59 6.47
N PHE A 57 -6.34 19.58 5.13
CA PHE A 57 -5.35 18.90 4.30
C PHE A 57 -4.32 19.87 3.76
N ARG A 58 -3.06 19.51 3.91
CA ARG A 58 -1.90 20.15 3.29
C ARG A 58 -1.21 19.15 2.38
N TYR A 59 -0.53 19.61 1.35
CA TYR A 59 0.04 18.77 0.31
C TYR A 59 1.47 19.19 0.01
N GLU A 60 2.39 18.25 -0.02
CA GLU A 60 3.78 18.51 -0.37
C GLU A 60 4.36 17.38 -1.23
N VAL A 61 5.18 17.73 -2.21
CA VAL A 61 6.04 16.76 -2.88
C VAL A 61 7.22 16.48 -1.97
N MET A 62 7.38 15.22 -1.55
CA MET A 62 8.39 14.86 -0.56
C MET A 62 8.88 13.43 -0.78
N ASP A 63 10.19 13.24 -0.63
CA ASP A 63 10.81 11.92 -0.56
C ASP A 63 10.78 11.42 0.88
N ALA A 64 10.28 10.21 1.10
CA ALA A 64 10.22 9.58 2.43
C ALA A 64 11.62 9.38 3.07
N HIS A 65 12.68 9.35 2.26
CA HIS A 65 14.06 9.26 2.77
C HIS A 65 14.53 10.56 3.42
N GLN A 66 13.85 11.71 3.18
CA GLN A 66 14.23 13.01 3.72
C GLN A 66 13.00 13.83 4.05
N ILE A 67 12.56 13.80 5.30
CA ILE A 67 11.37 14.50 5.76
C ILE A 67 11.75 15.88 6.27
N TYR A 68 11.51 16.94 5.47
CA TYR A 68 11.86 18.32 5.80
C TYR A 68 10.92 18.93 6.86
N LYS A 69 10.79 18.26 7.98
CA LYS A 69 10.00 18.69 9.14
C LYS A 69 10.86 18.62 10.40
N LEU A 70 10.46 19.40 11.42
CA LEU A 70 11.14 19.41 12.71
C LEU A 70 10.95 18.06 13.42
N ASP A 71 11.84 17.76 14.34
CA ASP A 71 11.71 16.62 15.25
C ASP A 71 10.38 16.72 16.04
N ASP A 72 9.83 15.58 16.40
CA ASP A 72 8.63 15.49 17.25
C ASP A 72 7.42 16.33 16.76
N SER A 73 7.18 16.35 15.45
CA SER A 73 6.14 17.16 14.79
C SER A 73 4.78 16.47 14.66
N PHE A 74 4.76 15.13 14.59
CA PHE A 74 3.55 14.39 14.24
C PHE A 74 3.14 13.40 15.32
N ASP A 75 1.84 13.31 15.59
CA ASP A 75 1.24 12.31 16.48
C ASP A 75 1.10 10.96 15.80
N ARG A 76 0.84 10.98 14.48
CA ARG A 76 0.67 9.78 13.63
C ARG A 76 1.39 9.97 12.32
N ILE A 77 2.05 8.90 11.88
CA ILE A 77 2.61 8.83 10.53
C ILE A 77 2.04 7.57 9.86
N ILE A 78 1.67 7.71 8.59
CA ILE A 78 1.08 6.63 7.79
C ILE A 78 1.96 6.41 6.56
N ALA A 79 2.17 5.15 6.18
CA ALA A 79 2.83 4.76 4.92
C ALA A 79 2.12 3.53 4.35
N ASN A 80 1.10 3.74 3.52
CA ASN A 80 0.31 2.66 2.97
C ASN A 80 0.89 2.15 1.65
N HIS A 81 1.36 0.89 1.63
CA HIS A 81 1.94 0.25 0.44
C HIS A 81 3.09 1.05 -0.19
N VAL A 82 3.97 1.62 0.64
CA VAL A 82 5.06 2.52 0.21
C VAL A 82 6.43 1.91 0.51
N LEU A 83 6.62 1.34 1.71
CA LEU A 83 7.96 1.01 2.22
C LEU A 83 8.72 0.01 1.35
N PHE A 84 8.05 -0.88 0.67
CA PHE A 84 8.70 -1.83 -0.23
C PHE A 84 9.23 -1.20 -1.53
N TYR A 85 8.91 0.06 -1.82
CA TYR A 85 9.50 0.84 -2.92
C TYR A 85 10.70 1.68 -2.48
N CYS A 86 10.99 1.75 -1.17
CA CYS A 86 12.06 2.57 -0.65
C CYS A 86 13.40 1.81 -0.70
N ASP A 87 14.38 2.35 -1.40
CA ASP A 87 15.69 1.72 -1.55
C ASP A 87 16.45 1.60 -0.23
N ASN A 88 16.25 2.54 0.70
CA ASN A 88 16.91 2.58 2.00
C ASN A 88 15.89 2.72 3.15
N LEU A 89 15.35 1.58 3.60
CA LEU A 89 14.38 1.54 4.69
C LEU A 89 14.94 2.04 6.03
N ASP A 90 16.22 1.84 6.28
CA ASP A 90 16.84 2.34 7.53
C ASP A 90 16.81 3.87 7.57
N MET A 91 17.02 4.54 6.44
CA MET A 91 16.92 5.99 6.35
C MET A 91 15.48 6.47 6.54
N VAL A 92 14.50 5.85 5.87
CA VAL A 92 13.09 6.18 6.04
C VAL A 92 12.63 5.99 7.48
N CYS A 93 12.93 4.84 8.09
CA CYS A 93 12.54 4.56 9.47
C CYS A 93 13.19 5.52 10.48
N SER A 94 14.43 5.93 10.25
CA SER A 94 15.13 6.93 11.06
C SER A 94 14.44 8.30 10.97
N GLU A 95 14.08 8.75 9.77
CA GLU A 95 13.37 10.02 9.57
C GLU A 95 11.96 9.98 10.18
N VAL A 96 11.22 8.88 9.96
CA VAL A 96 9.90 8.69 10.58
C VAL A 96 10.02 8.75 12.11
N HIS A 97 10.99 8.04 12.69
CA HIS A 97 11.21 8.07 14.13
C HIS A 97 11.57 9.48 14.63
N ARG A 98 12.42 10.21 13.89
CA ARG A 98 12.83 11.58 14.26
C ARG A 98 11.65 12.53 14.34
N VAL A 99 10.78 12.55 13.30
CA VAL A 99 9.67 13.52 13.22
C VAL A 99 8.43 13.08 13.99
N LEU A 100 8.35 11.84 14.42
CA LEU A 100 7.26 11.32 15.25
C LEU A 100 7.46 11.79 16.69
N ARG A 101 6.41 12.29 17.35
CA ARG A 101 6.42 12.69 18.76
C ARG A 101 6.69 11.51 19.68
N PRO A 102 7.20 11.73 20.90
CA PRO A 102 7.15 10.71 21.96
C PRO A 102 5.72 10.15 22.09
N GLU A 103 5.58 8.84 22.26
CA GLU A 103 4.28 8.13 22.25
C GLU A 103 3.51 8.20 20.90
N GLY A 104 4.10 8.78 19.88
CA GLY A 104 3.55 8.78 18.54
C GLY A 104 3.52 7.40 17.92
N ILE A 105 2.67 7.21 16.91
CA ILE A 105 2.48 5.90 16.27
C ILE A 105 2.73 5.99 14.78
N PHE A 106 3.59 5.11 14.29
CA PHE A 106 3.79 4.85 12.87
C PHE A 106 2.92 3.66 12.44
N ILE A 107 2.17 3.84 11.37
CA ILE A 107 1.27 2.84 10.78
C ILE A 107 1.70 2.61 9.33
N CYS A 108 2.09 1.38 8.99
CA CYS A 108 2.45 1.08 7.61
C CYS A 108 1.83 -0.24 7.14
N SER A 109 1.22 -0.22 5.96
CA SER A 109 0.62 -1.40 5.37
C SER A 109 1.55 -2.07 4.37
N THR A 110 1.44 -3.39 4.32
CA THR A 110 2.12 -4.24 3.35
C THR A 110 1.37 -5.55 3.17
N TYR A 111 1.95 -6.45 2.39
CA TYR A 111 1.42 -7.79 2.16
C TYR A 111 2.51 -8.85 2.33
N GLY A 112 2.10 -10.10 2.46
CA GLY A 112 2.99 -11.26 2.57
C GLY A 112 3.11 -12.05 1.28
N SER A 113 3.91 -13.10 1.32
CA SER A 113 4.21 -13.98 0.19
C SER A 113 3.00 -14.73 -0.36
N GLU A 114 1.96 -14.92 0.46
CA GLU A 114 0.74 -15.64 0.08
C GLU A 114 -0.31 -14.73 -0.58
N HIS A 115 -0.03 -13.43 -0.71
CA HIS A 115 -0.98 -12.47 -1.27
C HIS A 115 -1.26 -12.77 -2.74
N MET A 116 -2.53 -13.02 -3.06
CA MET A 116 -3.02 -13.32 -4.42
C MET A 116 -2.30 -14.48 -5.12
N LYS A 117 -1.81 -15.46 -4.35
CA LYS A 117 -1.06 -16.61 -4.86
C LYS A 117 -1.84 -17.42 -5.91
N GLU A 118 -3.15 -17.43 -5.81
CA GLU A 118 -4.02 -18.16 -6.77
C GLU A 118 -3.96 -17.54 -8.17
N ILE A 119 -3.81 -16.21 -8.28
CA ILE A 119 -3.61 -15.55 -9.57
C ILE A 119 -2.25 -15.93 -10.16
N SER A 120 -1.19 -15.91 -9.33
CA SER A 120 0.14 -16.34 -9.77
C SER A 120 0.14 -17.80 -10.23
N SER A 121 -0.57 -18.68 -9.53
CA SER A 121 -0.71 -20.09 -9.91
C SER A 121 -1.50 -20.24 -11.21
N LEU A 122 -2.58 -19.49 -11.37
CA LEU A 122 -3.44 -19.52 -12.55
C LEU A 122 -2.65 -19.14 -13.81
N VAL A 123 -1.87 -18.08 -13.78
CA VAL A 123 -1.10 -17.66 -14.96
C VAL A 123 0.03 -18.64 -15.29
N LYS A 124 0.65 -19.28 -14.29
CA LYS A 124 1.66 -20.32 -14.49
C LYS A 124 1.08 -21.62 -15.03
N GLU A 125 -0.17 -21.93 -14.73
CA GLU A 125 -0.89 -23.05 -15.35
C GLU A 125 -1.17 -22.79 -16.84
N PHE A 126 -1.42 -21.54 -17.23
CA PHE A 126 -1.58 -21.16 -18.63
C PHE A 126 -0.25 -21.18 -19.40
N ASP A 127 0.80 -20.62 -18.79
CA ASP A 127 2.15 -20.62 -19.32
C ASP A 127 3.16 -20.43 -18.17
N ASP A 128 4.00 -21.42 -17.90
CA ASP A 128 4.90 -21.47 -16.75
C ASP A 128 5.99 -20.38 -16.74
N ARG A 129 6.21 -19.75 -17.89
CA ARG A 129 7.17 -18.64 -18.07
C ARG A 129 6.63 -17.30 -17.60
N ILE A 130 5.33 -17.20 -17.31
CA ILE A 130 4.71 -15.93 -16.89
C ILE A 130 5.08 -15.61 -15.45
N GLU A 131 5.63 -14.41 -15.28
CA GLU A 131 5.84 -13.76 -13.99
C GLU A 131 5.06 -12.44 -13.96
N LEU A 132 4.17 -12.27 -13.00
CA LEU A 132 3.31 -11.08 -12.88
C LEU A 132 4.03 -9.86 -12.30
N SER A 133 5.14 -10.10 -11.58
CA SER A 133 6.02 -9.05 -11.07
C SER A 133 7.47 -9.49 -11.25
N ALA A 134 8.31 -8.59 -11.74
CA ALA A 134 9.75 -8.83 -11.83
C ALA A 134 10.39 -8.83 -10.43
N ASP A 135 9.85 -8.01 -9.51
CA ASP A 135 10.34 -7.85 -8.16
C ASP A 135 9.34 -8.40 -7.15
N ARG A 136 9.84 -9.18 -6.21
CA ARG A 136 9.07 -9.62 -5.05
C ARG A 136 9.13 -8.53 -3.99
N LEU A 137 8.29 -7.51 -4.13
CA LEU A 137 8.32 -6.33 -3.26
C LEU A 137 8.20 -6.67 -1.77
N TYR A 138 7.49 -7.75 -1.40
CA TYR A 138 7.40 -8.24 -0.03
C TYR A 138 8.76 -8.76 0.52
N ASP A 139 9.72 -9.09 -0.32
CA ASP A 139 11.08 -9.45 0.12
C ASP A 139 11.83 -8.20 0.62
N HIS A 140 11.52 -7.01 0.09
CA HIS A 140 12.06 -5.74 0.57
C HIS A 140 11.40 -5.33 1.89
N PHE A 141 10.07 -5.25 1.92
CA PHE A 141 9.29 -4.94 3.11
C PHE A 141 7.94 -5.66 3.05
N GLY A 142 7.83 -6.79 3.70
CA GLY A 142 6.65 -7.64 3.74
C GLY A 142 6.23 -8.01 5.15
N LYS A 143 5.16 -8.77 5.26
CA LYS A 143 4.64 -9.31 6.52
C LYS A 143 5.71 -10.09 7.28
N GLU A 144 6.51 -10.89 6.56
CA GLU A 144 7.48 -11.83 7.11
C GLU A 144 8.72 -11.14 7.70
N ASN A 145 9.12 -10.00 7.12
CA ASN A 145 10.38 -9.33 7.46
C ASN A 145 10.20 -7.94 8.08
N GLY A 146 9.05 -7.28 7.86
CA GLY A 146 8.81 -5.89 8.24
C GLY A 146 8.93 -5.65 9.75
N LYS A 147 8.40 -6.58 10.58
CA LYS A 147 8.50 -6.43 12.04
C LYS A 147 9.96 -6.27 12.51
N LYS A 148 10.86 -7.13 12.02
CA LYS A 148 12.28 -7.09 12.40
C LYS A 148 12.97 -5.80 11.95
N GLN A 149 12.59 -5.28 10.79
CA GLN A 149 13.13 -4.03 10.26
C GLN A 149 12.68 -2.83 11.11
N LEU A 150 11.38 -2.75 11.44
CA LEU A 150 10.82 -1.69 12.27
C LEU A 150 11.35 -1.72 13.72
N GLN A 151 11.59 -2.89 14.28
CA GLN A 151 12.13 -3.06 15.65
C GLN A 151 13.54 -2.48 15.86
N LYS A 152 14.25 -2.09 14.79
CA LYS A 152 15.51 -1.36 14.92
C LYS A 152 15.29 0.08 15.42
N TYR A 153 14.09 0.64 15.22
CA TYR A 153 13.78 2.05 15.48
C TYR A 153 12.64 2.24 16.47
N PHE A 154 11.72 1.28 16.57
CA PHE A 154 10.50 1.38 17.35
C PHE A 154 10.47 0.33 18.46
N SER A 155 10.04 0.76 19.65
CA SER A 155 10.07 -0.08 20.86
C SER A 155 8.99 -1.18 20.87
N ASP A 156 7.81 -0.90 20.32
CA ASP A 156 6.68 -1.82 20.27
C ASP A 156 6.15 -1.90 18.82
N VAL A 157 6.29 -3.08 18.22
CA VAL A 157 5.87 -3.34 16.84
C VAL A 157 4.93 -4.52 16.80
N SER A 158 3.68 -4.27 16.44
CA SER A 158 2.65 -5.28 16.27
C SER A 158 2.18 -5.36 14.83
N TRP A 159 1.71 -6.53 14.42
CA TRP A 159 1.07 -6.78 13.14
C TRP A 159 -0.43 -6.99 13.35
N LEU A 160 -1.23 -6.30 12.56
CA LEU A 160 -2.67 -6.52 12.50
C LEU A 160 -3.01 -7.05 11.10
N GLN A 161 -3.37 -8.32 11.05
CA GLN A 161 -3.80 -8.98 9.82
C GLN A 161 -5.15 -8.42 9.38
N TYR A 162 -5.30 -8.16 8.10
CA TYR A 162 -6.60 -7.89 7.49
C TYR A 162 -7.15 -9.20 6.93
N ASP A 163 -8.08 -9.80 7.67
CA ASP A 163 -8.71 -11.07 7.29
C ASP A 163 -9.73 -10.83 6.18
N ASP A 164 -9.30 -10.99 4.94
CA ASP A 164 -10.12 -10.82 3.75
C ASP A 164 -9.77 -11.87 2.69
N SER A 165 -10.71 -12.10 1.79
CA SER A 165 -10.50 -12.89 0.58
C SER A 165 -11.46 -12.41 -0.51
N LEU A 166 -11.07 -12.60 -1.76
CA LEU A 166 -11.98 -12.39 -2.87
C LEU A 166 -12.56 -13.74 -3.31
N TYR A 167 -13.81 -13.71 -3.73
CA TYR A 167 -14.45 -14.83 -4.42
C TYR A 167 -14.96 -14.33 -5.76
N VAL A 168 -14.24 -14.68 -6.82
CA VAL A 168 -14.43 -14.12 -8.15
C VAL A 168 -15.15 -15.12 -9.03
N THR A 169 -16.31 -14.73 -9.56
CA THR A 169 -17.13 -15.53 -10.50
C THR A 169 -17.15 -14.96 -11.90
N ASP A 170 -16.58 -13.75 -12.06
CA ASP A 170 -16.44 -13.06 -13.34
C ASP A 170 -14.98 -13.12 -13.77
N TYR A 171 -14.73 -13.53 -15.01
CA TYR A 171 -13.39 -13.66 -15.56
C TYR A 171 -12.76 -12.29 -15.93
N GLU A 172 -13.57 -11.29 -16.29
CA GLU A 172 -13.08 -10.02 -16.84
C GLU A 172 -12.15 -9.30 -15.85
N PRO A 173 -12.50 -9.11 -14.55
CA PRO A 173 -11.59 -8.48 -13.60
C PRO A 173 -10.27 -9.23 -13.41
N VAL A 174 -10.28 -10.57 -13.53
CA VAL A 174 -9.05 -11.37 -13.41
C VAL A 174 -8.14 -11.14 -14.61
N VAL A 175 -8.72 -11.13 -15.83
CA VAL A 175 -7.97 -10.85 -17.06
C VAL A 175 -7.38 -9.45 -17.03
N GLU A 176 -8.19 -8.45 -16.68
CA GLU A 176 -7.74 -7.04 -16.57
C GLU A 176 -6.62 -6.88 -15.54
N TYR A 177 -6.76 -7.48 -14.37
CA TYR A 177 -5.72 -7.46 -13.33
C TYR A 177 -4.42 -8.06 -13.85
N VAL A 178 -4.46 -9.26 -14.44
CA VAL A 178 -3.26 -9.93 -14.98
C VAL A 178 -2.57 -9.04 -16.03
N LEU A 179 -3.33 -8.46 -16.97
CA LEU A 179 -2.77 -7.60 -18.02
C LEU A 179 -2.21 -6.27 -17.49
N SER A 180 -2.72 -5.78 -16.35
CA SER A 180 -2.23 -4.56 -15.69
C SER A 180 -0.95 -4.75 -14.88
N CYS A 181 -0.54 -5.99 -14.61
CA CYS A 181 0.68 -6.28 -13.87
C CYS A 181 1.95 -5.83 -14.62
N HIS A 182 3.03 -5.62 -13.86
CA HIS A 182 4.30 -5.07 -14.37
C HIS A 182 5.37 -6.15 -14.66
N GLY A 183 4.93 -7.38 -14.85
CA GLY A 183 5.81 -8.50 -15.18
C GLY A 183 5.99 -8.71 -16.69
N ASN A 184 6.17 -9.96 -17.07
CA ASN A 184 6.37 -10.36 -18.48
C ASN A 184 5.11 -10.92 -19.15
N GLN A 185 3.97 -10.92 -18.47
CA GLN A 185 2.73 -11.58 -18.87
C GLN A 185 2.25 -11.16 -20.28
N ASN A 186 2.38 -9.88 -20.62
CA ASN A 186 1.92 -9.35 -21.90
C ASN A 186 2.65 -10.02 -23.09
N ARG A 187 3.92 -10.38 -22.92
CA ARG A 187 4.71 -11.08 -23.94
C ARG A 187 4.14 -12.45 -24.30
N PHE A 188 3.49 -13.13 -23.38
CA PHE A 188 2.98 -14.50 -23.55
C PHE A 188 1.46 -14.55 -23.74
N ILE A 189 0.74 -13.49 -23.39
CA ILE A 189 -0.72 -13.47 -23.42
C ILE A 189 -1.26 -12.72 -24.63
N VAL A 190 -0.65 -11.61 -25.08
CA VAL A 190 -1.24 -10.73 -26.10
C VAL A 190 -1.58 -11.49 -27.39
N ASP A 191 -0.67 -12.29 -27.94
CA ASP A 191 -0.89 -13.06 -29.15
C ASP A 191 -1.85 -14.25 -28.94
N ARG A 192 -2.08 -14.64 -27.71
CA ARG A 192 -2.96 -15.76 -27.26
C ARG A 192 -4.14 -15.23 -26.46
N TYR A 193 -4.52 -13.97 -26.62
CA TYR A 193 -5.52 -13.32 -25.76
C TYR A 193 -6.83 -14.07 -25.66
N LYS A 194 -7.37 -14.53 -26.80
CA LYS A 194 -8.64 -15.29 -26.82
C LYS A 194 -8.53 -16.63 -26.08
N GLU A 195 -7.39 -17.29 -26.19
CA GLU A 195 -7.11 -18.54 -25.48
C GLU A 195 -7.00 -18.30 -23.97
N PHE A 196 -6.29 -17.24 -23.58
CA PHE A 196 -6.17 -16.86 -22.17
C PHE A 196 -7.53 -16.49 -21.56
N VAL A 197 -8.35 -15.70 -22.26
CA VAL A 197 -9.71 -15.36 -21.79
C VAL A 197 -10.56 -16.61 -21.62
N ALA A 198 -10.54 -17.55 -22.56
CA ALA A 198 -11.30 -18.80 -22.44
C ALA A 198 -10.83 -19.65 -21.26
N PHE A 199 -9.51 -19.72 -21.05
CA PHE A 199 -8.91 -20.43 -19.91
C PHE A 199 -9.32 -19.79 -18.56
N VAL A 200 -9.21 -18.47 -18.42
CA VAL A 200 -9.61 -17.78 -17.17
C VAL A 200 -11.11 -17.96 -16.92
N LYS A 201 -11.93 -17.87 -17.96
CA LYS A 201 -13.38 -18.09 -17.87
C LYS A 201 -13.72 -19.48 -17.33
N GLU A 202 -13.05 -20.53 -17.80
CA GLU A 202 -13.21 -21.89 -17.29
C GLU A 202 -12.84 -21.99 -15.81
N LYS A 203 -11.74 -21.32 -15.40
CA LYS A 203 -11.26 -21.34 -14.01
C LYS A 203 -12.15 -20.56 -13.04
N THR A 204 -12.85 -19.54 -13.52
CA THR A 204 -13.76 -18.71 -12.70
C THR A 204 -15.21 -19.18 -12.72
N ASP A 205 -15.60 -20.09 -13.60
CA ASP A 205 -16.98 -20.58 -13.76
C ASP A 205 -17.58 -21.14 -12.45
N LYS A 206 -16.78 -21.80 -11.61
CA LYS A 206 -17.17 -22.32 -10.29
C LYS A 206 -16.79 -21.42 -9.13
N GLY A 207 -16.30 -20.23 -9.42
CA GLY A 207 -15.75 -19.30 -8.47
C GLY A 207 -14.28 -19.56 -8.15
N LEU A 208 -13.47 -18.51 -8.22
CA LEU A 208 -12.06 -18.51 -7.84
C LEU A 208 -11.90 -17.77 -6.52
N LYS A 209 -11.51 -18.48 -5.47
CA LYS A 209 -11.13 -17.85 -4.20
C LYS A 209 -9.70 -17.32 -4.31
N ILE A 210 -9.50 -16.07 -3.94
CA ILE A 210 -8.20 -15.40 -3.97
C ILE A 210 -7.85 -14.96 -2.54
N THR A 211 -6.68 -15.36 -2.07
CA THR A 211 -6.16 -15.03 -0.75
C THR A 211 -5.69 -13.57 -0.71
N LYS A 212 -6.12 -12.85 0.32
CA LYS A 212 -5.65 -11.50 0.66
C LYS A 212 -4.74 -11.59 1.89
N ASP A 213 -3.44 -11.79 1.67
CA ASP A 213 -2.47 -11.81 2.78
C ASP A 213 -1.86 -10.43 2.96
N ALA A 214 -2.63 -9.52 3.54
CA ALA A 214 -2.27 -8.12 3.76
C ALA A 214 -2.62 -7.67 5.17
N GLY A 215 -2.02 -6.59 5.62
CA GLY A 215 -2.27 -6.02 6.93
C GLY A 215 -1.44 -4.77 7.19
N VAL A 216 -1.41 -4.37 8.45
CA VAL A 216 -0.67 -3.19 8.88
C VAL A 216 0.27 -3.51 10.04
N PHE A 217 1.44 -2.93 10.02
CA PHE A 217 2.29 -2.78 11.19
C PHE A 217 1.89 -1.52 11.95
N ILE A 218 1.86 -1.63 13.26
CA ILE A 218 1.67 -0.54 14.20
C ILE A 218 2.92 -0.50 15.05
N ALA A 219 3.68 0.60 14.95
CA ALA A 219 4.96 0.78 15.61
C ALA A 219 4.93 2.05 16.48
N LYS A 220 5.34 1.94 17.75
CA LYS A 220 5.40 3.06 18.71
C LYS A 220 6.83 3.57 18.86
N LYS A 221 6.96 4.89 18.89
CA LYS A 221 8.22 5.55 19.27
C LYS A 221 8.56 5.35 20.71
#